data_93d78597adbed2b8e5ca5c7594524344
#
_entry.id   93d78597adbed2b8e5ca5c7594524344
#
_cell.length_a   1.000
_cell.length_b   1.000
_cell.length_c   1.000
_cell.angle_alpha   90.00
_cell.angle_beta   90.00
_cell.angle_gamma   90.00
#
_symmetry.space_group_name_H-M   'P 1'
#
loop_
_entity.id
_entity.type
_entity.pdbx_description
1 polymer ?
#
loop_
_entity_poly.entity_id
_entity_poly.type
_entity_poly.pdbx_seq_one_letter_code
_entity_poly.pdbx_strand_id
1 'polypeptide(L)'
;MLQRIRWTTILILIQCVLISVGAFAAEEPEEGENFIWVDLGKESEGVLLTQSEQGDGVTEPAVQGGIDCLENPWPYNGPGHNHMYFKIDDSFLFGGKHKAWIVMEYFDSNEAQEIDCQYDSNGAGPVGGAFRGAGDGAFLVVKPGGTDEWLVHIWEIKDGRFENRANGSDFRFSSHGKGAIWINRVWFSTIEPPEDFDPDSPFGIPQAVDPTSKLTTTWAQLKTGKE
;
A
#
# COMPACT_ATOMS: atom_id res chain seq x y z
N MET A 1 -32.96 67.13 -51.76
CA MET A 1 -31.59 66.58 -51.68
C MET A 1 -31.60 65.48 -50.62
N LEU A 2 -31.85 64.22 -51.01
CA LEU A 2 -32.01 63.11 -50.11
C LEU A 2 -30.71 62.27 -50.14
N GLN A 3 -29.96 62.28 -49.04
CA GLN A 3 -28.82 61.39 -48.86
C GLN A 3 -29.31 59.98 -48.49
N ARG A 4 -28.98 59.02 -49.35
CA ARG A 4 -29.21 57.58 -49.10
C ARG A 4 -28.10 57.08 -48.20
N ILE A 5 -28.44 56.70 -46.97
CA ILE A 5 -27.55 55.92 -46.06
C ILE A 5 -27.56 54.51 -46.53
N ARG A 6 -26.38 54.04 -46.99
CA ARG A 6 -26.14 52.63 -47.29
C ARG A 6 -25.77 51.89 -45.98
N TRP A 7 -26.63 51.01 -45.55
CA TRP A 7 -26.35 50.09 -44.47
C TRP A 7 -25.41 48.96 -44.99
N THR A 8 -24.16 49.02 -44.58
CA THR A 8 -23.23 47.93 -44.81
C THR A 8 -23.42 46.94 -43.68
N THR A 9 -24.02 45.82 -43.99
CA THR A 9 -24.21 44.70 -43.04
C THR A 9 -22.83 44.08 -42.75
N ILE A 10 -22.30 44.32 -41.56
CA ILE A 10 -21.10 43.66 -41.07
C ILE A 10 -21.54 42.27 -40.58
N LEU A 11 -21.25 41.26 -41.37
CA LEU A 11 -21.40 39.87 -40.96
C LEU A 11 -20.22 39.52 -40.06
N ILE A 12 -20.43 39.57 -38.75
CA ILE A 12 -19.44 39.04 -37.79
C ILE A 12 -19.58 37.54 -37.78
N LEU A 13 -18.64 36.86 -38.44
CA LEU A 13 -18.44 35.44 -38.32
C LEU A 13 -17.89 35.18 -36.91
N ILE A 14 -18.76 34.80 -36.00
CA ILE A 14 -18.34 34.21 -34.71
C ILE A 14 -17.85 32.80 -35.03
N GLN A 15 -16.56 32.67 -35.21
CA GLN A 15 -15.89 31.39 -35.23
C GLN A 15 -15.90 30.82 -33.80
N CYS A 16 -16.87 29.98 -33.49
CA CYS A 16 -16.85 29.17 -32.28
C CYS A 16 -15.66 28.20 -32.40
N VAL A 17 -14.53 28.58 -31.82
CA VAL A 17 -13.44 27.65 -31.55
C VAL A 17 -13.97 26.72 -30.45
N LEU A 18 -14.50 25.58 -30.84
CA LEU A 18 -14.71 24.44 -29.96
C LEU A 18 -13.32 23.98 -29.49
N ILE A 19 -12.86 24.55 -28.38
CA ILE A 19 -11.78 23.95 -27.63
C ILE A 19 -12.37 22.65 -27.09
N SER A 20 -12.15 21.57 -27.83
CA SER A 20 -12.29 20.23 -27.26
C SER A 20 -11.25 20.12 -26.14
N VAL A 21 -11.65 20.42 -24.93
CA VAL A 21 -10.94 19.99 -23.74
C VAL A 21 -11.07 18.46 -23.79
N GLY A 22 -10.07 17.82 -24.40
CA GLY A 22 -9.90 16.39 -24.25
C GLY A 22 -9.75 16.19 -22.74
N ALA A 23 -10.78 15.64 -22.11
CA ALA A 23 -10.61 15.04 -20.82
C ALA A 23 -9.54 13.96 -21.04
N PHE A 24 -8.31 14.22 -20.64
CA PHE A 24 -7.36 13.16 -20.44
C PHE A 24 -8.04 12.29 -19.37
N ALA A 25 -8.58 11.16 -19.79
CA ALA A 25 -8.92 10.11 -18.83
C ALA A 25 -7.62 9.87 -18.07
N ALA A 26 -7.65 10.04 -16.75
CA ALA A 26 -6.53 9.61 -15.93
C ALA A 26 -6.32 8.13 -16.28
N GLU A 27 -5.09 7.79 -16.60
CA GLU A 27 -4.72 6.40 -16.88
C GLU A 27 -5.10 5.59 -15.66
N GLU A 28 -5.87 4.51 -15.88
CA GLU A 28 -6.28 3.66 -14.76
C GLU A 28 -5.03 3.02 -14.16
N PRO A 29 -4.95 2.91 -12.82
CA PRO A 29 -3.81 2.26 -12.18
C PRO A 29 -3.63 0.82 -12.66
N GLU A 30 -2.41 0.45 -13.03
CA GLU A 30 -2.09 -0.90 -13.48
C GLU A 30 -1.20 -1.62 -12.44
N GLU A 31 -1.58 -2.86 -12.11
CA GLU A 31 -0.78 -3.75 -11.30
C GLU A 31 0.54 -4.09 -11.99
N GLY A 32 1.65 -4.04 -11.26
CA GLY A 32 2.99 -4.23 -11.80
C GLY A 32 3.60 -3.00 -12.46
N GLU A 33 2.82 -1.94 -12.75
CA GLU A 33 3.30 -0.67 -13.29
C GLU A 33 3.19 0.48 -12.29
N ASN A 34 2.03 0.62 -11.65
CA ASN A 34 1.78 1.70 -10.70
C ASN A 34 1.79 1.23 -9.25
N PHE A 35 1.42 -0.02 -9.02
CA PHE A 35 1.46 -0.64 -7.71
C PHE A 35 1.81 -2.12 -7.79
N ILE A 36 2.36 -2.62 -6.70
CA ILE A 36 2.76 -4.01 -6.48
C ILE A 36 2.27 -4.44 -5.10
N TRP A 37 2.14 -5.74 -4.86
CA TRP A 37 1.57 -6.23 -3.63
C TRP A 37 2.05 -7.63 -3.25
N VAL A 38 1.82 -8.00 -1.99
CA VAL A 38 1.99 -9.36 -1.47
C VAL A 38 0.87 -9.66 -0.49
N ASP A 39 0.26 -10.84 -0.64
CA ASP A 39 -0.62 -11.47 0.34
C ASP A 39 0.22 -12.43 1.20
N LEU A 40 0.12 -12.30 2.50
CA LEU A 40 0.89 -13.05 3.50
C LEU A 40 0.06 -14.17 4.15
N GLY A 41 -1.05 -14.53 3.52
CA GLY A 41 -1.87 -15.65 3.95
C GLY A 41 -1.16 -17.00 3.81
N LYS A 42 -1.93 -18.08 3.84
CA LYS A 42 -1.42 -19.45 3.90
C LYS A 42 -0.45 -19.83 2.77
N GLU A 43 -0.67 -19.31 1.59
CA GLU A 43 0.22 -19.45 0.44
C GLU A 43 0.54 -18.03 0.00
N SER A 44 1.68 -17.51 0.43
CA SER A 44 2.09 -16.14 0.09
C SER A 44 2.13 -15.95 -1.43
N GLU A 45 1.28 -15.08 -1.93
CA GLU A 45 1.19 -14.69 -3.33
C GLU A 45 1.53 -13.21 -3.47
N GLY A 46 2.00 -12.79 -4.63
CA GLY A 46 2.30 -11.38 -4.84
C GLY A 46 2.75 -11.06 -6.24
N VAL A 47 2.72 -9.79 -6.56
CA VAL A 47 3.23 -9.23 -7.82
C VAL A 47 4.33 -8.25 -7.50
N LEU A 48 5.57 -8.62 -7.84
CA LEU A 48 6.80 -7.81 -7.73
C LEU A 48 7.10 -7.27 -6.32
N LEU A 49 6.38 -7.72 -5.29
CA LEU A 49 6.65 -7.47 -3.88
C LEU A 49 6.74 -8.80 -3.14
N THR A 50 7.78 -8.98 -2.35
CA THR A 50 7.99 -10.22 -1.59
C THR A 50 8.34 -9.92 -0.14
N GLN A 51 7.80 -10.73 0.78
CA GLN A 51 8.26 -10.77 2.15
C GLN A 51 9.54 -11.63 2.23
N SER A 52 10.48 -11.24 3.05
CA SER A 52 11.75 -11.96 3.23
C SER A 52 12.12 -12.12 4.70
N GLU A 53 12.67 -13.29 5.03
CA GLU A 53 13.22 -13.55 6.35
C GLU A 53 14.64 -13.01 6.48
N GLN A 54 14.92 -12.35 7.60
CA GLN A 54 16.25 -11.85 7.96
C GLN A 54 16.63 -12.33 9.36
N GLY A 55 17.90 -12.20 9.76
CA GLY A 55 18.37 -12.71 11.04
C GLY A 55 17.71 -12.09 12.29
N ASP A 56 17.14 -10.90 12.16
CA ASP A 56 16.37 -10.18 13.18
C ASP A 56 14.88 -10.00 12.81
N GLY A 57 14.42 -10.77 11.82
CA GLY A 57 13.06 -10.71 11.32
C GLY A 57 12.55 -12.11 11.01
N VAL A 58 11.95 -12.76 12.01
CA VAL A 58 11.32 -14.07 11.87
C VAL A 58 9.81 -13.91 11.91
N THR A 59 9.13 -14.56 10.97
CA THR A 59 7.68 -14.57 10.90
C THR A 59 7.14 -16.00 11.00
N GLU A 60 5.91 -16.14 11.45
CA GLU A 60 5.22 -17.41 11.56
C GLU A 60 3.81 -17.31 10.94
N PRO A 61 3.32 -18.33 10.25
CA PRO A 61 1.92 -18.37 9.81
C PRO A 61 0.97 -18.31 11.01
N ALA A 62 -0.05 -17.47 10.90
CA ALA A 62 -1.05 -17.28 11.93
C ALA A 62 -2.45 -17.13 11.34
N VAL A 63 -3.47 -17.11 12.18
CA VAL A 63 -4.86 -16.82 11.82
C VAL A 63 -5.40 -15.82 12.82
N GLN A 64 -5.84 -14.65 12.34
CA GLN A 64 -6.48 -13.63 13.15
C GLN A 64 -7.83 -13.23 12.52
N GLY A 65 -8.86 -13.13 13.36
CA GLY A 65 -10.21 -12.81 12.86
C GLY A 65 -10.73 -13.77 11.76
N GLY A 66 -10.17 -14.98 11.66
CA GLY A 66 -10.53 -15.96 10.65
C GLY A 66 -9.80 -15.79 9.30
N ILE A 67 -8.82 -14.89 9.22
CA ILE A 67 -8.00 -14.63 8.03
C ILE A 67 -6.59 -15.15 8.27
N ASP A 68 -6.06 -15.90 7.30
CA ASP A 68 -4.66 -16.36 7.29
C ASP A 68 -3.74 -15.15 7.12
N CYS A 69 -2.63 -15.10 7.88
CA CYS A 69 -1.70 -13.98 7.89
C CYS A 69 -0.30 -14.43 8.35
N LEU A 70 0.66 -13.51 8.34
CA LEU A 70 1.93 -13.71 9.04
C LEU A 70 1.91 -12.97 10.38
N GLU A 71 2.38 -13.65 11.40
CA GLU A 71 2.72 -13.09 12.69
C GLU A 71 4.22 -12.79 12.77
N ASN A 72 4.57 -11.62 13.31
CA ASN A 72 5.88 -11.36 13.84
C ASN A 72 5.81 -11.58 15.37
N PRO A 73 6.27 -12.73 15.89
CA PRO A 73 5.91 -13.21 17.21
C PRO A 73 6.57 -12.40 18.35
N TRP A 74 5.92 -12.37 19.51
CA TRP A 74 6.43 -11.79 20.73
C TRP A 74 6.15 -12.71 21.94
N PRO A 75 7.07 -12.87 22.89
CA PRO A 75 8.45 -12.38 22.91
C PRO A 75 9.36 -13.18 21.96
N TYR A 76 10.21 -12.48 21.24
CA TYR A 76 11.23 -13.11 20.42
C TYR A 76 12.36 -13.69 21.31
N ASN A 77 12.69 -14.95 21.13
CA ASN A 77 13.70 -15.65 21.93
C ASN A 77 15.15 -15.48 21.42
N GLY A 78 15.39 -14.49 20.56
CA GLY A 78 16.68 -14.22 19.94
C GLY A 78 17.22 -12.82 20.19
N PRO A 79 18.48 -12.54 19.80
CA PRO A 79 19.02 -11.18 19.81
C PRO A 79 18.43 -10.40 18.65
N GLY A 80 17.72 -9.34 18.93
CA GLY A 80 17.23 -8.44 17.91
C GLY A 80 15.78 -8.01 18.14
N HIS A 81 15.35 -7.09 17.28
CA HIS A 81 13.98 -6.63 17.23
C HIS A 81 13.24 -7.42 16.17
N ASN A 82 11.97 -7.66 16.41
CA ASN A 82 11.16 -8.37 15.45
C ASN A 82 10.80 -7.42 14.29
N HIS A 83 11.20 -7.82 13.09
CA HIS A 83 10.94 -7.08 11.86
C HIS A 83 10.31 -8.00 10.82
N MET A 84 9.38 -7.47 10.04
CA MET A 84 8.92 -8.07 8.79
C MET A 84 9.54 -7.30 7.63
N TYR A 85 10.36 -7.96 6.82
CA TYR A 85 11.09 -7.34 5.73
C TYR A 85 10.38 -7.55 4.40
N PHE A 86 10.44 -6.53 3.53
CA PHE A 86 9.82 -6.54 2.22
C PHE A 86 10.81 -6.06 1.16
N LYS A 87 10.85 -6.82 0.08
CA LYS A 87 11.68 -6.50 -1.08
C LYS A 87 10.80 -6.17 -2.28
N ILE A 88 11.05 -5.00 -2.85
CA ILE A 88 10.52 -4.56 -4.14
C ILE A 88 11.37 -5.22 -5.24
N ASP A 89 10.75 -5.75 -6.28
CA ASP A 89 11.50 -6.22 -7.44
C ASP A 89 12.21 -5.03 -8.13
N ASP A 90 13.49 -5.20 -8.40
CA ASP A 90 14.34 -4.14 -8.97
C ASP A 90 13.85 -3.70 -10.37
N SER A 91 13.06 -4.52 -11.04
CA SER A 91 12.44 -4.16 -12.33
C SER A 91 11.28 -3.17 -12.19
N PHE A 92 10.62 -3.14 -11.03
CA PHE A 92 9.58 -2.16 -10.72
C PHE A 92 10.17 -0.82 -10.29
N LEU A 93 11.11 -0.84 -9.34
CA LEU A 93 11.72 0.37 -8.82
C LEU A 93 13.09 0.08 -8.22
N PHE A 94 14.13 0.80 -8.65
CA PHE A 94 15.47 0.67 -8.09
C PHE A 94 16.24 1.99 -8.13
N GLY A 95 16.71 2.43 -6.96
CA GLY A 95 17.57 3.61 -6.84
C GLY A 95 16.90 4.94 -7.13
N GLY A 96 17.63 6.03 -6.95
CA GLY A 96 17.11 7.37 -7.17
C GLY A 96 16.44 7.99 -5.95
N LYS A 97 15.53 8.93 -6.19
CA LYS A 97 14.70 9.54 -5.14
C LYS A 97 13.26 9.50 -5.56
N HIS A 98 12.45 8.77 -4.82
CA HIS A 98 11.07 8.50 -5.15
C HIS A 98 10.12 8.99 -4.06
N LYS A 99 8.97 9.50 -4.50
CA LYS A 99 7.77 9.58 -3.71
C LYS A 99 7.00 8.28 -3.94
N ALA A 100 6.56 7.64 -2.87
CA ALA A 100 5.84 6.38 -2.93
C ALA A 100 4.90 6.25 -1.75
N TRP A 101 4.07 5.22 -1.75
CA TRP A 101 3.20 4.87 -0.64
C TRP A 101 3.37 3.40 -0.28
N ILE A 102 3.37 3.13 1.02
CA ILE A 102 3.33 1.78 1.56
C ILE A 102 2.00 1.63 2.28
N VAL A 103 1.23 0.62 1.90
CA VAL A 103 -0.07 0.30 2.48
C VAL A 103 0.05 -1.03 3.19
N MET A 104 -0.43 -1.10 4.42
CA MET A 104 -0.39 -2.29 5.26
C MET A 104 -1.80 -2.61 5.76
N GLU A 105 -2.26 -3.83 5.53
CA GLU A 105 -3.42 -4.39 6.20
C GLU A 105 -2.96 -5.19 7.41
N TYR A 106 -3.37 -4.77 8.60
CA TYR A 106 -2.92 -5.34 9.86
C TYR A 106 -4.11 -5.64 10.79
N PHE A 107 -3.93 -6.60 11.67
CA PHE A 107 -4.91 -6.89 12.71
C PHE A 107 -4.70 -5.96 13.91
N ASP A 108 -5.74 -5.21 14.26
CA ASP A 108 -5.70 -4.20 15.33
C ASP A 108 -5.89 -4.84 16.71
N SER A 109 -4.82 -5.45 17.20
CA SER A 109 -4.80 -6.11 18.52
C SER A 109 -4.29 -5.20 19.64
N ASN A 110 -4.54 -5.60 20.89
CA ASN A 110 -3.95 -4.95 22.07
C ASN A 110 -2.50 -5.38 22.36
N GLU A 111 -1.92 -6.30 21.59
CA GLU A 111 -0.59 -6.83 21.89
C GLU A 111 0.52 -5.89 21.44
N ALA A 112 0.43 -5.35 20.23
CA ALA A 112 1.39 -4.37 19.76
C ALA A 112 1.05 -2.96 20.30
N GLN A 113 2.04 -2.30 20.88
CA GLN A 113 1.87 -0.91 21.30
C GLN A 113 2.02 0.08 20.16
N GLU A 114 2.80 -0.29 19.15
CA GLU A 114 3.06 0.49 17.96
C GLU A 114 3.58 -0.42 16.83
N ILE A 115 3.29 -0.02 15.59
CA ILE A 115 3.88 -0.60 14.40
C ILE A 115 4.52 0.55 13.62
N ASP A 116 5.83 0.51 13.39
CA ASP A 116 6.52 1.49 12.58
C ASP A 116 6.92 0.94 11.22
N CYS A 117 6.99 1.82 10.24
CA CYS A 117 7.53 1.55 8.93
C CYS A 117 8.91 2.17 8.81
N GLN A 118 9.91 1.33 8.53
CA GLN A 118 11.27 1.75 8.22
C GLN A 118 11.58 1.40 6.77
N TYR A 119 12.21 2.30 6.02
CA TYR A 119 12.45 2.10 4.60
C TYR A 119 13.84 2.57 4.18
N ASP A 120 14.31 2.06 3.07
CA ASP A 120 15.53 2.48 2.42
C ASP A 120 15.35 3.89 1.81
N SER A 121 15.91 4.91 2.46
CA SER A 121 15.71 6.31 2.11
C SER A 121 16.90 6.92 1.40
N ASN A 122 16.66 8.01 0.68
CA ASN A 122 17.69 8.82 0.05
C ASN A 122 18.29 9.88 1.01
N GLY A 123 17.95 9.83 2.28
CA GLY A 123 18.42 10.75 3.30
C GLY A 123 19.68 10.31 4.02
N ALA A 124 20.20 11.18 4.88
CA ALA A 124 21.20 10.82 5.87
C ALA A 124 20.49 10.20 7.08
N GLY A 125 21.02 9.10 7.57
CA GLY A 125 20.47 8.41 8.74
C GLY A 125 21.33 7.22 9.12
N PRO A 126 20.90 6.37 10.06
CA PRO A 126 21.60 5.14 10.36
C PRO A 126 21.85 4.34 9.08
N VAL A 127 23.06 3.79 8.94
CA VAL A 127 23.47 3.01 7.76
C VAL A 127 23.21 3.75 6.43
N GLY A 128 23.48 5.07 6.38
CA GLY A 128 23.29 5.87 5.17
C GLY A 128 21.83 6.06 4.75
N GLY A 129 20.89 5.97 5.67
CA GLY A 129 19.46 6.13 5.40
C GLY A 129 18.69 4.84 5.13
N ALA A 130 19.37 3.67 5.23
CA ALA A 130 18.76 2.37 4.92
C ALA A 130 17.59 1.97 5.83
N PHE A 131 17.43 2.60 6.97
CA PHE A 131 16.37 2.31 7.95
C PHE A 131 15.72 3.61 8.43
N ARG A 132 15.44 4.52 7.54
CA ARG A 132 14.76 5.75 7.95
C ARG A 132 13.31 5.45 8.24
N GLY A 133 12.81 6.02 9.33
CA GLY A 133 11.36 6.11 9.57
C GLY A 133 10.76 7.10 8.57
N ALA A 134 9.57 6.81 8.09
CA ALA A 134 8.87 7.65 7.14
C ALA A 134 8.38 8.94 7.82
N GLY A 135 9.21 9.95 7.89
CA GLY A 135 8.88 11.26 8.48
C GLY A 135 10.15 12.05 8.78
N ASP A 136 10.04 13.33 9.05
CA ASP A 136 11.16 14.26 9.29
C ASP A 136 11.97 13.93 10.57
N GLY A 137 12.46 12.70 10.66
CA GLY A 137 13.26 12.19 11.77
C GLY A 137 12.45 11.54 12.91
N ALA A 138 11.14 11.47 12.79
CA ALA A 138 10.28 10.65 13.65
C ALA A 138 9.93 9.35 12.91
N PHE A 139 9.83 8.24 13.64
CA PHE A 139 9.30 7.01 13.08
C PHE A 139 7.85 7.22 12.67
N LEU A 140 7.45 6.73 11.48
CA LEU A 140 6.05 6.67 11.10
C LEU A 140 5.41 5.50 11.84
N VAL A 141 4.64 5.84 12.83
CA VAL A 141 4.07 4.87 13.75
C VAL A 141 2.55 4.88 13.64
N VAL A 142 1.97 3.71 13.41
CA VAL A 142 0.56 3.45 13.72
C VAL A 142 0.47 2.85 15.11
N LYS A 143 -0.53 3.28 15.88
CA LYS A 143 -0.80 2.72 17.21
C LYS A 143 -2.08 1.91 17.14
N PRO A 144 -1.97 0.58 17.24
CA PRO A 144 -3.14 -0.27 17.34
C PRO A 144 -4.05 0.18 18.48
N GLY A 145 -5.35 0.12 18.25
CA GLY A 145 -6.38 0.52 19.21
C GLY A 145 -7.01 -0.65 19.96
N GLY A 146 -6.74 -1.88 19.52
CA GLY A 146 -7.29 -3.11 20.11
C GLY A 146 -8.77 -3.30 19.77
N THR A 147 -9.16 -3.04 18.56
CA THR A 147 -10.55 -3.26 18.10
C THR A 147 -10.83 -4.72 17.73
N ASP A 148 -9.78 -5.54 17.60
CA ASP A 148 -9.83 -6.91 17.10
C ASP A 148 -10.41 -7.00 15.66
N GLU A 149 -10.14 -5.97 14.85
CA GLU A 149 -10.54 -5.87 13.45
C GLU A 149 -9.33 -5.74 12.53
N TRP A 150 -9.49 -6.08 11.26
CA TRP A 150 -8.50 -5.80 10.22
C TRP A 150 -8.63 -4.34 9.78
N LEU A 151 -7.52 -3.61 9.86
CA LEU A 151 -7.45 -2.20 9.50
C LEU A 151 -6.37 -1.97 8.46
N VAL A 152 -6.53 -0.90 7.68
CA VAL A 152 -5.54 -0.44 6.70
C VAL A 152 -4.83 0.79 7.20
N HIS A 153 -3.51 0.83 7.02
CA HIS A 153 -2.72 2.04 7.24
C HIS A 153 -1.86 2.37 6.02
N ILE A 154 -1.80 3.66 5.68
CA ILE A 154 -1.08 4.17 4.51
C ILE A 154 0.01 5.12 4.97
N TRP A 155 1.26 4.85 4.57
CA TRP A 155 2.39 5.76 4.76
C TRP A 155 2.79 6.41 3.45
N GLU A 156 2.91 7.73 3.45
CA GLU A 156 3.53 8.48 2.37
C GLU A 156 5.05 8.52 2.57
N ILE A 157 5.80 8.04 1.59
CA ILE A 157 7.26 8.06 1.53
C ILE A 157 7.70 9.19 0.60
N LYS A 158 8.49 10.14 1.08
CA LYS A 158 8.88 11.35 0.32
C LYS A 158 10.28 11.27 -0.29
N ASP A 159 11.10 10.34 0.17
CA ASP A 159 12.51 10.25 -0.19
C ASP A 159 13.01 8.80 -0.21
N GLY A 160 12.19 7.89 -0.68
CA GLY A 160 12.58 6.49 -0.85
C GLY A 160 13.71 6.35 -1.87
N ARG A 161 14.63 5.43 -1.61
CA ARG A 161 15.73 5.07 -2.50
C ARG A 161 15.59 3.67 -3.07
N PHE A 162 15.18 2.73 -2.23
CA PHE A 162 14.86 1.36 -2.60
C PHE A 162 15.95 0.68 -3.44
N GLU A 163 17.11 0.51 -2.82
CA GLU A 163 18.30 -0.18 -3.38
C GLU A 163 18.66 -1.42 -2.58
N ASN A 164 17.68 -2.06 -1.94
CA ASN A 164 17.87 -3.26 -1.11
C ASN A 164 18.86 -3.05 0.07
N ARG A 165 19.04 -1.82 0.57
CA ARG A 165 20.02 -1.53 1.63
C ARG A 165 19.53 -1.84 3.03
N ALA A 166 18.23 -2.11 3.20
CA ALA A 166 17.64 -2.51 4.47
C ALA A 166 17.78 -4.03 4.68
N ASN A 167 18.99 -4.51 4.95
CA ASN A 167 19.32 -5.94 5.08
C ASN A 167 18.98 -6.77 3.83
N GLY A 168 19.16 -6.24 2.64
CA GLY A 168 18.80 -6.92 1.38
C GLY A 168 17.34 -6.72 0.98
N SER A 169 16.60 -5.88 1.71
CA SER A 169 15.22 -5.50 1.47
C SER A 169 15.09 -3.98 1.34
N ASP A 170 13.92 -3.48 1.04
CA ASP A 170 13.66 -2.06 0.78
C ASP A 170 12.91 -1.39 1.92
N PHE A 171 12.06 -2.11 2.62
CA PHE A 171 11.39 -1.62 3.81
C PHE A 171 11.05 -2.75 4.77
N ARG A 172 10.64 -2.38 5.99
CA ARG A 172 10.23 -3.32 7.01
C ARG A 172 9.25 -2.70 7.97
N PHE A 173 8.43 -3.53 8.60
CA PHE A 173 7.60 -3.16 9.74
C PHE A 173 8.20 -3.69 11.03
N SER A 174 7.97 -2.98 12.13
CA SER A 174 8.50 -3.34 13.43
C SER A 174 7.59 -2.89 14.56
N SER A 175 7.42 -3.74 15.56
CA SER A 175 6.84 -3.34 16.85
C SER A 175 7.87 -2.82 17.84
N HIS A 176 9.14 -2.67 17.44
CA HIS A 176 10.26 -2.38 18.34
C HIS A 176 10.35 -3.33 19.55
N GLY A 177 9.93 -4.57 19.38
CA GLY A 177 9.85 -5.54 20.45
C GLY A 177 8.79 -5.23 21.52
N LYS A 178 7.70 -4.57 21.13
CA LYS A 178 6.60 -4.15 22.03
C LYS A 178 5.30 -4.87 21.72
N GLY A 179 5.36 -6.14 21.42
CA GLY A 179 4.22 -6.99 21.13
C GLY A 179 4.28 -7.63 19.76
N ALA A 180 3.45 -8.64 19.54
CA ALA A 180 3.28 -9.28 18.25
C ALA A 180 2.50 -8.38 17.30
N ILE A 181 2.80 -8.50 16.00
CA ILE A 181 2.04 -7.86 14.93
C ILE A 181 1.60 -8.92 13.92
N TRP A 182 0.40 -8.74 13.38
CA TRP A 182 -0.17 -9.62 12.36
C TRP A 182 -0.49 -8.81 11.13
N ILE A 183 0.02 -9.25 9.97
CA ILE A 183 -0.14 -8.59 8.69
C ILE A 183 -0.66 -9.60 7.68
N ASN A 184 -1.71 -9.22 6.96
CA ASN A 184 -2.30 -10.04 5.90
C ASN A 184 -1.79 -9.61 4.53
N ARG A 185 -1.92 -8.35 4.17
CA ARG A 185 -1.53 -7.85 2.85
C ARG A 185 -0.72 -6.56 2.92
N VAL A 186 0.19 -6.41 1.97
CA VAL A 186 1.01 -5.21 1.84
C VAL A 186 1.06 -4.78 0.38
N TRP A 187 0.91 -3.48 0.15
CA TRP A 187 1.07 -2.87 -1.18
C TRP A 187 2.17 -1.83 -1.13
N PHE A 188 2.84 -1.69 -2.24
CA PHE A 188 3.74 -0.58 -2.51
C PHE A 188 3.29 0.11 -3.80
N SER A 189 3.21 1.45 -3.79
CA SER A 189 2.67 2.20 -4.92
C SER A 189 3.50 3.43 -5.24
N THR A 190 3.62 3.75 -6.53
CA THR A 190 4.19 5.01 -7.03
C THR A 190 3.13 6.08 -7.26
N ILE A 191 1.86 5.72 -7.18
CA ILE A 191 0.71 6.63 -7.22
C ILE A 191 0.01 6.68 -5.86
N GLU A 192 -0.66 7.77 -5.57
CA GLU A 192 -1.39 7.94 -4.31
C GLU A 192 -2.57 6.97 -4.22
N PRO A 193 -2.63 6.13 -3.17
CA PRO A 193 -3.80 5.29 -2.93
C PRO A 193 -5.06 6.12 -2.68
N PRO A 194 -6.24 5.64 -3.07
CA PRO A 194 -7.49 6.32 -2.75
C PRO A 194 -7.69 6.45 -1.24
N GLU A 195 -8.41 7.49 -0.81
CA GLU A 195 -8.67 7.78 0.60
C GLU A 195 -9.50 6.66 1.27
N ASP A 196 -10.35 6.00 0.48
CA ASP A 196 -11.19 4.85 0.84
C ASP A 196 -10.59 3.53 0.32
N PHE A 197 -9.29 3.35 0.48
CA PHE A 197 -8.58 2.18 0.00
C PHE A 197 -9.22 0.87 0.48
N ASP A 198 -9.67 0.06 -0.47
CA ASP A 198 -10.26 -1.24 -0.23
C ASP A 198 -9.24 -2.35 -0.54
N PRO A 199 -8.81 -3.15 0.44
CA PRO A 199 -7.91 -4.28 0.22
C PRO A 199 -8.40 -5.30 -0.81
N ASP A 200 -9.70 -5.47 -0.97
CA ASP A 200 -10.30 -6.40 -1.93
C ASP A 200 -10.45 -5.80 -3.35
N SER A 201 -10.27 -4.48 -3.45
CA SER A 201 -10.32 -3.74 -4.71
C SER A 201 -9.32 -2.58 -4.70
N PRO A 202 -8.02 -2.88 -4.51
CA PRO A 202 -7.00 -1.85 -4.42
C PRO A 202 -6.99 -1.02 -5.70
N PHE A 203 -6.92 0.30 -5.54
CA PHE A 203 -6.95 1.24 -6.67
C PHE A 203 -8.19 1.10 -7.59
N GLY A 204 -9.30 0.54 -7.09
CA GLY A 204 -10.52 0.29 -7.86
C GLY A 204 -10.45 -0.92 -8.80
N ILE A 205 -9.36 -1.68 -8.75
CA ILE A 205 -9.18 -2.90 -9.54
C ILE A 205 -9.54 -4.09 -8.65
N PRO A 206 -10.61 -4.86 -8.96
CA PRO A 206 -10.92 -6.05 -8.21
C PRO A 206 -9.77 -7.04 -8.30
N GLN A 207 -9.16 -7.37 -7.17
CA GLN A 207 -8.20 -8.48 -7.14
C GLN A 207 -8.93 -9.79 -7.43
N ALA A 208 -8.26 -10.69 -8.17
CA ALA A 208 -8.78 -12.03 -8.40
C ALA A 208 -8.87 -12.75 -7.05
N VAL A 209 -10.05 -12.75 -6.48
CA VAL A 209 -10.31 -13.47 -5.23
C VAL A 209 -10.26 -14.95 -5.56
N ASP A 210 -9.44 -15.72 -4.85
CA ASP A 210 -9.50 -17.18 -4.92
C ASP A 210 -10.95 -17.63 -4.68
N PRO A 211 -11.62 -18.20 -5.69
CA PRO A 211 -13.02 -18.59 -5.58
C PRO A 211 -13.25 -19.66 -4.51
N THR A 212 -12.20 -20.31 -4.01
CA THR A 212 -12.33 -21.36 -2.99
C THR A 212 -12.53 -20.80 -1.58
N SER A 213 -12.03 -19.60 -1.27
CA SER A 213 -12.17 -18.99 0.05
C SER A 213 -13.54 -18.35 0.31
N LYS A 214 -14.24 -17.84 -0.71
CA LYS A 214 -15.57 -17.20 -0.56
C LYS A 214 -16.77 -18.13 -0.72
N LEU A 215 -16.63 -19.27 -1.41
CA LEU A 215 -17.75 -20.19 -1.64
C LEU A 215 -18.25 -20.90 -0.38
N THR A 216 -17.40 -21.09 0.62
CA THR A 216 -17.76 -21.79 1.87
C THR A 216 -18.69 -20.95 2.76
N THR A 217 -18.50 -19.64 2.82
CA THR A 217 -19.29 -18.76 3.71
C THR A 217 -20.67 -18.47 3.15
N THR A 218 -20.79 -18.23 1.83
CA THR A 218 -22.07 -17.89 1.19
C THR A 218 -23.01 -19.09 1.12
N TRP A 219 -22.51 -20.30 0.90
CA TRP A 219 -23.33 -21.52 0.89
C TRP A 219 -23.78 -21.97 2.28
N ALA A 220 -22.98 -21.73 3.32
CA ALA A 220 -23.36 -22.02 4.70
C ALA A 220 -24.50 -21.08 5.17
N GLN A 221 -24.47 -19.81 4.81
CA GLN A 221 -25.51 -18.84 5.15
C GLN A 221 -26.83 -19.09 4.39
N LEU A 222 -26.77 -19.58 3.15
CA LEU A 222 -27.98 -19.91 2.38
C LEU A 222 -28.69 -21.19 2.86
N LYS A 223 -27.97 -22.10 3.51
CA LYS A 223 -28.58 -23.34 4.05
C LYS A 223 -29.24 -23.16 5.41
N THR A 224 -28.89 -22.14 6.19
CA THR A 224 -29.48 -21.86 7.51
C THR A 224 -30.71 -20.93 7.47
N GLY A 225 -31.09 -20.40 6.31
CA GLY A 225 -32.19 -19.47 6.13
C GLY A 225 -33.53 -20.08 5.67
N LYS A 226 -33.77 -21.39 5.92
CA LYS A 226 -35.08 -22.01 5.69
C LYS A 226 -35.46 -22.93 6.86
N GLU A 227 -36.08 -22.34 7.82
CA GLU A 227 -37.22 -22.90 8.59
C GLU A 227 -38.14 -21.75 9.02
#